data_e11ff2649909828f6937a213e128b4a5
#
_entry.id   e11ff2649909828f6937a213e128b4a5
#
_cell.length_a   1.000
_cell.length_b   1.000
_cell.length_c   1.000
_cell.angle_alpha   90.00
_cell.angle_beta   90.00
_cell.angle_gamma   90.00
#
_symmetry.space_group_name_H-M   'P 1'
#
loop_
_entity.id
_entity.type
_entity.pdbx_description
1 polymer ?
#
loop_
_entity_poly.entity_id
_entity_poly.type
_entity_poly.pdbx_seq_one_letter_code
_entity_poly.pdbx_strand_id
1 'polypeptide(L)'
;MLHIGSGKTGTSSIQTFLHRNRKRLAELGLLYPKTPGVTRHTRLGLFIRPDDALDDYIAWHRQDAASPAAFRRSFRRRLFREINDSGLSRVLFSDEALYSSSDEELRRLRRFTGRFAGSLRLVVYLRRQDDHLMSRYQQVVKVGETRRLTEWAHDPEHADTYDYYVRLCAWERLLEPDEFVVRRFEPDSFVDGSLLQDFFDAAGIDARADDLTPTPTRNPSLDAESVEFLRVFNLYRVENEAARVGLIYNRELVKRLAEHAAGQTLTMPTAFLDAFVAQWEEGNQAVARRYLHDATGELFRRPRTTDNTTTEQHLDPDRLDHFLTLLELPEQVHTPLRRVVEREAIGH
;
A
#
# COMPACT_ATOMS: atom_id res chain seq x y z
N MET A 1 14.08 10.87 -9.22
CA MET A 1 12.95 11.02 -8.27
C MET A 1 12.42 9.66 -7.88
N LEU A 2 12.02 9.52 -6.62
CA LEU A 2 11.50 8.27 -6.07
C LEU A 2 10.25 8.56 -5.22
N HIS A 3 9.11 7.99 -5.60
CA HIS A 3 7.86 8.02 -4.83
C HIS A 3 7.72 6.70 -4.08
N ILE A 4 7.74 6.75 -2.75
CA ILE A 4 7.80 5.57 -1.89
C ILE A 4 6.52 5.31 -1.10
N GLY A 5 5.49 6.09 -1.22
CA GLY A 5 4.20 6.02 -0.50
C GLY A 5 4.14 5.07 0.71
N SER A 6 3.51 5.46 1.80
CA SER A 6 3.35 4.58 2.97
C SER A 6 2.32 3.45 2.78
N GLY A 7 1.84 3.26 1.56
CA GLY A 7 0.69 2.41 1.25
C GLY A 7 -0.64 3.11 1.59
N LYS A 8 -1.72 2.69 0.93
CA LYS A 8 -3.09 3.24 1.18
C LYS A 8 -3.19 4.78 1.16
N THR A 9 -2.25 5.43 0.47
CA THR A 9 -2.14 6.87 0.25
C THR A 9 -2.35 7.25 -1.23
N GLY A 10 -3.27 6.58 -1.91
CA GLY A 10 -3.58 6.85 -3.31
C GLY A 10 -2.51 6.43 -4.32
N THR A 11 -1.50 5.66 -3.90
CA THR A 11 -0.37 5.21 -4.74
C THR A 11 -0.82 4.54 -6.03
N SER A 12 -1.85 3.69 -5.98
CA SER A 12 -2.40 3.04 -7.18
C SER A 12 -2.98 4.03 -8.19
N SER A 13 -3.64 5.10 -7.71
CA SER A 13 -4.18 6.16 -8.56
C SER A 13 -3.04 6.93 -9.22
N ILE A 14 -2.04 7.35 -8.46
CA ILE A 14 -0.84 8.02 -8.97
C ILE A 14 -0.13 7.14 -10.00
N GLN A 15 0.15 5.88 -9.68
CA GLN A 15 0.86 4.94 -10.57
C GLN A 15 0.10 4.68 -11.88
N THR A 16 -1.23 4.51 -11.78
CA THR A 16 -2.08 4.32 -12.97
C THR A 16 -2.11 5.59 -13.84
N PHE A 17 -2.19 6.75 -13.22
CA PHE A 17 -2.15 8.04 -13.91
C PHE A 17 -0.81 8.24 -14.63
N LEU A 18 0.31 8.03 -13.95
CA LEU A 18 1.65 8.11 -14.54
C LEU A 18 1.83 7.12 -15.70
N HIS A 19 1.34 5.89 -15.53
CA HIS A 19 1.38 4.88 -16.60
C HIS A 19 0.61 5.30 -17.85
N ARG A 20 -0.61 5.81 -17.69
CA ARG A 20 -1.45 6.24 -18.82
C ARG A 20 -0.86 7.44 -19.56
N ASN A 21 -0.17 8.29 -18.83
CA ASN A 21 0.36 9.56 -19.33
C ASN A 21 1.86 9.54 -19.68
N ARG A 22 2.47 8.34 -19.80
CA ARG A 22 3.93 8.23 -20.08
C ARG A 22 4.43 9.08 -21.23
N LYS A 23 3.69 9.13 -22.34
CA LYS A 23 4.07 9.92 -23.51
C LYS A 23 4.08 11.41 -23.16
N ARG A 24 3.01 11.87 -22.54
CA ARG A 24 2.88 13.28 -22.12
C ARG A 24 3.94 13.67 -21.09
N LEU A 25 4.25 12.78 -20.13
CA LEU A 25 5.32 12.98 -19.15
C LEU A 25 6.70 13.08 -19.86
N ALA A 26 6.95 12.28 -20.89
CA ALA A 26 8.18 12.37 -21.67
C ALA A 26 8.29 13.72 -22.42
N GLU A 27 7.20 14.24 -22.96
CA GLU A 27 7.14 15.59 -23.55
C GLU A 27 7.43 16.68 -22.50
N LEU A 28 7.10 16.45 -21.24
CA LEU A 28 7.43 17.30 -20.09
C LEU A 28 8.85 17.03 -19.53
N GLY A 29 9.67 16.25 -20.23
CA GLY A 29 11.04 15.94 -19.84
C GLY A 29 11.17 14.91 -18.72
N LEU A 30 10.14 14.09 -18.45
CA LEU A 30 10.13 13.12 -17.37
C LEU A 30 9.92 11.69 -17.89
N LEU A 31 10.89 10.81 -17.66
CA LEU A 31 10.76 9.38 -17.94
C LEU A 31 10.04 8.66 -16.78
N TYR A 32 8.93 7.97 -17.08
CA TYR A 32 8.33 6.95 -16.22
C TYR A 32 8.64 5.57 -16.83
N PRO A 33 9.71 4.88 -16.39
CA PRO A 33 10.25 3.73 -17.12
C PRO A 33 9.33 2.50 -17.05
N LYS A 34 9.45 1.60 -18.03
CA LYS A 34 8.69 0.33 -18.08
C LYS A 34 9.48 -0.84 -17.48
N THR A 35 10.80 -0.77 -17.50
CA THR A 35 11.65 -1.86 -17.02
C THR A 35 11.40 -2.25 -15.56
N PRO A 36 11.18 -1.32 -14.61
CA PRO A 36 10.87 -1.69 -13.23
C PRO A 36 9.45 -2.24 -13.04
N GLY A 37 8.56 -2.00 -13.99
CA GLY A 37 7.17 -2.43 -13.99
C GLY A 37 6.30 -1.52 -14.84
N VAL A 38 5.23 -2.06 -15.40
CA VAL A 38 4.40 -1.30 -16.35
C VAL A 38 3.63 -0.18 -15.65
N THR A 39 3.05 -0.44 -14.49
CA THR A 39 2.30 0.56 -13.71
C THR A 39 3.03 0.82 -12.40
N ARG A 40 3.17 -0.17 -11.55
CA ARG A 40 3.92 -0.14 -10.31
C ARG A 40 5.32 -0.71 -10.54
N HIS A 41 6.33 -0.10 -9.95
CA HIS A 41 7.73 -0.46 -10.16
C HIS A 41 8.23 -1.57 -9.22
N THR A 42 7.45 -2.63 -9.04
CA THR A 42 7.69 -3.76 -8.12
C THR A 42 9.07 -4.41 -8.33
N ARG A 43 9.57 -4.45 -9.57
CA ARG A 43 10.88 -5.04 -9.87
C ARG A 43 12.05 -4.24 -9.29
N LEU A 44 11.86 -2.96 -8.97
CA LEU A 44 12.86 -2.17 -8.24
C LEU A 44 12.98 -2.68 -6.80
N GLY A 45 11.87 -2.97 -6.12
CA GLY A 45 11.86 -3.61 -4.82
C GLY A 45 12.56 -4.98 -4.84
N LEU A 46 12.22 -5.85 -5.82
CA LEU A 46 12.91 -7.14 -5.99
C LEU A 46 14.41 -6.99 -6.27
N PHE A 47 14.82 -5.93 -6.98
CA PHE A 47 16.23 -5.70 -7.30
C PHE A 47 17.08 -5.40 -6.07
N ILE A 48 16.54 -4.68 -5.09
CA ILE A 48 17.27 -4.28 -3.87
C ILE A 48 17.20 -5.33 -2.75
N ARG A 49 16.28 -6.28 -2.82
CA ARG A 49 16.04 -7.29 -1.79
C ARG A 49 17.18 -8.28 -1.65
N PRO A 50 17.52 -8.77 -0.43
CA PRO A 50 18.42 -9.89 -0.22
C PRO A 50 17.94 -11.15 -0.95
N ASP A 51 18.86 -12.05 -1.32
CA ASP A 51 18.52 -13.26 -2.10
C ASP A 51 17.65 -14.22 -1.29
N ASP A 52 17.92 -14.36 -0.01
CA ASP A 52 17.21 -15.20 0.95
C ASP A 52 15.78 -14.70 1.26
N ALA A 53 15.52 -13.40 1.07
CA ALA A 53 14.21 -12.82 1.28
C ALA A 53 13.34 -12.79 0.00
N LEU A 54 13.85 -13.22 -1.15
CA LEU A 54 13.09 -13.15 -2.41
C LEU A 54 11.97 -14.18 -2.49
N ASP A 55 12.18 -15.38 -1.94
CA ASP A 55 11.24 -16.49 -2.06
C ASP A 55 9.91 -16.26 -1.32
N ASP A 56 9.88 -15.32 -0.39
CA ASP A 56 8.64 -14.90 0.31
C ASP A 56 7.75 -14.01 -0.55
N TYR A 57 8.20 -13.61 -1.75
CA TYR A 57 7.45 -12.66 -2.58
C TYR A 57 6.87 -13.30 -3.83
N ILE A 58 5.53 -13.31 -3.94
CA ILE A 58 4.80 -13.77 -5.13
C ILE A 58 5.34 -13.12 -6.41
N ALA A 59 5.73 -11.84 -6.34
CA ALA A 59 6.27 -11.13 -7.49
C ALA A 59 7.60 -11.70 -7.98
N TRP A 60 8.40 -12.32 -7.10
CA TRP A 60 9.63 -13.00 -7.46
C TRP A 60 9.34 -14.27 -8.28
N HIS A 61 8.41 -15.11 -7.84
CA HIS A 61 8.03 -16.33 -8.54
C HIS A 61 7.45 -16.11 -9.96
N ARG A 62 7.11 -14.88 -10.28
CA ARG A 62 6.67 -14.46 -11.62
C ARG A 62 7.81 -13.93 -12.50
N GLN A 63 9.06 -13.91 -11.99
CA GLN A 63 10.20 -13.48 -12.79
C GLN A 63 10.74 -14.69 -13.58
N ASP A 64 10.89 -14.49 -14.88
CA ASP A 64 11.61 -15.42 -15.74
C ASP A 64 13.11 -15.13 -15.63
N ALA A 65 13.74 -15.65 -14.59
CA ALA A 65 15.16 -15.45 -14.32
C ALA A 65 15.76 -16.68 -13.65
N ALA A 66 16.88 -17.17 -14.19
CA ALA A 66 17.55 -18.36 -13.69
C ALA A 66 18.16 -18.21 -12.28
N SER A 67 18.35 -16.97 -11.80
CA SER A 67 18.84 -16.68 -10.45
C SER A 67 18.66 -15.19 -10.11
N PRO A 68 18.69 -14.81 -8.80
CA PRO A 68 18.69 -13.42 -8.38
C PRO A 68 19.79 -12.57 -9.04
N ALA A 69 20.99 -13.11 -9.17
CA ALA A 69 22.11 -12.44 -9.84
C ALA A 69 21.84 -12.20 -11.34
N ALA A 70 21.25 -13.17 -12.04
CA ALA A 70 20.87 -13.04 -13.45
C ALA A 70 19.76 -11.98 -13.62
N PHE A 71 18.76 -12.00 -12.73
CA PHE A 71 17.71 -10.99 -12.69
C PHE A 71 18.29 -9.58 -12.53
N ARG A 72 19.15 -9.34 -11.52
CA ARG A 72 19.75 -8.03 -11.27
C ARG A 72 20.61 -7.53 -12.42
N ARG A 73 21.40 -8.42 -13.06
CA ARG A 73 22.17 -8.03 -14.26
C ARG A 73 21.26 -7.61 -15.41
N SER A 74 20.24 -8.41 -15.69
CA SER A 74 19.27 -8.14 -16.76
C SER A 74 18.47 -6.86 -16.50
N PHE A 75 17.95 -6.70 -15.28
CA PHE A 75 17.20 -5.52 -14.86
C PHE A 75 18.04 -4.24 -15.04
N ARG A 76 19.27 -4.22 -14.48
CA ARG A 76 20.16 -3.07 -14.58
C ARG A 76 20.47 -2.71 -16.03
N ARG A 77 20.83 -3.71 -16.85
CA ARG A 77 21.14 -3.48 -18.27
C ARG A 77 19.96 -2.91 -19.03
N ARG A 78 18.75 -3.45 -18.83
CA ARG A 78 17.54 -2.96 -19.51
C ARG A 78 17.18 -1.56 -19.06
N LEU A 79 17.22 -1.29 -17.75
CA LEU A 79 16.85 0.01 -17.20
C LEU A 79 17.83 1.10 -17.67
N PHE A 80 19.14 0.85 -17.64
CA PHE A 80 20.12 1.83 -18.10
C PHE A 80 19.98 2.10 -19.60
N ARG A 81 19.68 1.07 -20.40
CA ARG A 81 19.36 1.26 -21.80
C ARG A 81 18.12 2.14 -21.97
N GLU A 82 17.02 1.82 -21.29
CA GLU A 82 15.78 2.59 -21.36
C GLU A 82 15.98 4.07 -20.97
N ILE A 83 16.77 4.33 -19.92
CA ILE A 83 17.12 5.70 -19.51
C ILE A 83 17.93 6.39 -20.60
N ASN A 84 18.99 5.77 -21.10
CA ASN A 84 19.87 6.37 -22.13
C ASN A 84 19.12 6.61 -23.45
N ASP A 85 18.34 5.61 -23.91
CA ASP A 85 17.60 5.71 -25.17
C ASP A 85 16.49 6.78 -25.10
N SER A 86 16.00 7.11 -23.90
CA SER A 86 15.00 8.17 -23.72
C SER A 86 15.54 9.58 -23.98
N GLY A 87 16.83 9.81 -23.78
CA GLY A 87 17.45 11.14 -23.82
C GLY A 87 16.96 12.11 -22.74
N LEU A 88 16.16 11.64 -21.77
CA LEU A 88 15.56 12.48 -20.75
C LEU A 88 16.44 12.52 -19.49
N SER A 89 16.56 13.71 -18.89
CA SER A 89 17.39 13.95 -17.70
C SER A 89 16.67 13.63 -16.38
N ARG A 90 15.34 13.50 -16.38
CA ARG A 90 14.52 13.24 -15.19
C ARG A 90 13.87 11.87 -15.28
N VAL A 91 14.01 11.09 -14.22
CA VAL A 91 13.41 9.74 -14.12
C VAL A 91 12.59 9.64 -12.84
N LEU A 92 11.36 9.12 -12.93
CA LEU A 92 10.47 8.89 -11.80
C LEU A 92 10.24 7.39 -11.59
N PHE A 93 10.54 6.91 -10.38
CA PHE A 93 10.13 5.59 -9.90
C PHE A 93 9.01 5.71 -8.87
N SER A 94 8.09 4.76 -8.85
CA SER A 94 7.00 4.71 -7.88
C SER A 94 6.69 3.28 -7.46
N ASP A 95 6.92 2.98 -6.18
CA ASP A 95 6.52 1.71 -5.57
C ASP A 95 6.32 1.89 -4.05
N GLU A 96 5.10 1.65 -3.57
CA GLU A 96 4.79 1.77 -2.14
C GLU A 96 5.46 0.69 -1.28
N ALA A 97 5.84 -0.47 -1.83
CA ALA A 97 6.55 -1.50 -1.07
C ALA A 97 7.95 -1.08 -0.65
N LEU A 98 8.53 -0.07 -1.30
CA LEU A 98 9.82 0.47 -0.89
C LEU A 98 9.75 1.15 0.49
N TYR A 99 8.59 1.64 0.92
CA TYR A 99 8.45 2.33 2.20
C TYR A 99 9.01 1.52 3.37
N SER A 100 8.72 0.23 3.41
CA SER A 100 9.17 -0.70 4.46
C SER A 100 10.52 -1.36 4.16
N SER A 101 11.36 -0.77 3.30
CA SER A 101 12.69 -1.31 2.99
C SER A 101 13.59 -1.32 4.22
N SER A 102 14.34 -2.41 4.40
CA SER A 102 15.36 -2.54 5.43
C SER A 102 16.56 -1.62 5.16
N ASP A 103 17.38 -1.41 6.19
CA ASP A 103 18.62 -0.64 6.08
C ASP A 103 19.54 -1.16 4.97
N GLU A 104 19.62 -2.49 4.79
CA GLU A 104 20.42 -3.10 3.74
C GLU A 104 19.86 -2.79 2.35
N GLU A 105 18.54 -2.90 2.18
CA GLU A 105 17.84 -2.57 0.93
C GLU A 105 18.03 -1.09 0.58
N LEU A 106 17.93 -0.18 1.56
CA LEU A 106 18.16 1.25 1.35
C LEU A 106 19.60 1.53 0.92
N ARG A 107 20.61 0.88 1.54
CA ARG A 107 22.01 1.02 1.11
C ARG A 107 22.23 0.46 -0.31
N ARG A 108 21.53 -0.63 -0.69
CA ARG A 108 21.57 -1.15 -2.06
C ARG A 108 20.92 -0.17 -3.05
N LEU A 109 19.78 0.41 -2.67
CA LEU A 109 19.08 1.39 -3.48
C LEU A 109 19.95 2.63 -3.72
N ARG A 110 20.59 3.16 -2.67
CA ARG A 110 21.54 4.28 -2.79
C ARG A 110 22.68 3.99 -3.77
N ARG A 111 23.36 2.83 -3.58
CA ARG A 111 24.44 2.42 -4.50
C ARG A 111 23.96 2.26 -5.94
N PHE A 112 22.71 1.88 -6.11
CA PHE A 112 22.12 1.72 -7.43
C PHE A 112 21.78 3.07 -8.07
N THR A 113 21.04 3.94 -7.39
CA THR A 113 20.67 5.26 -7.89
C THR A 113 21.87 6.16 -8.13
N GLY A 114 22.87 6.13 -7.27
CA GLY A 114 24.12 6.89 -7.44
C GLY A 114 24.94 6.56 -8.69
N ARG A 115 24.56 5.53 -9.46
CA ARG A 115 25.21 5.19 -10.75
C ARG A 115 24.69 6.00 -11.93
N PHE A 116 23.55 6.65 -11.80
CA PHE A 116 22.92 7.37 -12.91
C PHE A 116 22.22 8.68 -12.49
N ALA A 117 21.99 8.90 -11.20
CA ALA A 117 21.33 10.09 -10.70
C ALA A 117 22.36 11.06 -10.12
N GLY A 118 22.36 12.31 -10.61
CA GLY A 118 23.14 13.41 -10.04
C GLY A 118 22.44 14.07 -8.86
N SER A 119 21.11 13.95 -8.78
CA SER A 119 20.30 14.40 -7.64
C SER A 119 19.12 13.47 -7.41
N LEU A 120 18.66 13.39 -6.17
CA LEU A 120 17.58 12.52 -5.73
C LEU A 120 16.52 13.30 -4.96
N ARG A 121 15.33 13.41 -5.54
CA ARG A 121 14.13 13.86 -4.84
C ARG A 121 13.35 12.62 -4.38
N LEU A 122 13.01 12.59 -3.09
CA LEU A 122 12.19 11.56 -2.45
C LEU A 122 10.82 12.15 -2.12
N VAL A 123 9.74 11.45 -2.45
CA VAL A 123 8.36 11.89 -2.18
C VAL A 123 7.63 10.79 -1.41
N VAL A 124 6.98 11.16 -0.30
CA VAL A 124 6.17 10.25 0.51
C VAL A 124 4.89 10.93 0.99
N TYR A 125 3.79 10.18 0.95
CA TYR A 125 2.52 10.56 1.58
C TYR A 125 2.33 9.76 2.84
N LEU A 126 1.95 10.43 3.93
CA LEU A 126 1.61 9.83 5.21
C LEU A 126 0.12 9.95 5.46
N ARG A 127 -0.48 8.89 5.96
CA ARG A 127 -1.90 8.82 6.32
C ARG A 127 -2.02 8.61 7.82
N ARG A 128 -3.05 9.20 8.47
CA ARG A 128 -3.25 8.98 9.90
C ARG A 128 -3.30 7.49 10.22
N GLN A 129 -2.62 7.07 11.27
CA GLN A 129 -2.33 5.66 11.53
C GLN A 129 -3.58 4.80 11.67
N ASP A 130 -4.63 5.30 12.30
CA ASP A 130 -5.91 4.58 12.43
C ASP A 130 -6.61 4.36 11.07
N ASP A 131 -6.69 5.40 10.24
CA ASP A 131 -7.22 5.30 8.87
C ASP A 131 -6.40 4.34 8.02
N HIS A 132 -5.07 4.36 8.21
CA HIS A 132 -4.16 3.46 7.53
C HIS A 132 -4.36 2.02 8.01
N LEU A 133 -4.48 1.79 9.35
CA LEU A 133 -4.74 0.50 9.96
C LEU A 133 -5.98 -0.15 9.34
N MET A 134 -7.12 0.56 9.36
CA MET A 134 -8.39 0.07 8.82
C MET A 134 -8.27 -0.30 7.34
N SER A 135 -7.68 0.58 6.56
CA SER A 135 -7.51 0.35 5.12
C SER A 135 -6.51 -0.78 4.80
N ARG A 136 -5.46 -0.93 5.62
CA ARG A 136 -4.46 -1.99 5.47
C ARG A 136 -5.01 -3.34 5.88
N TYR A 137 -5.77 -3.40 6.98
CA TYR A 137 -6.41 -4.63 7.43
C TYR A 137 -7.30 -5.23 6.35
N GLN A 138 -8.17 -4.42 5.73
CA GLN A 138 -8.95 -4.88 4.58
C GLN A 138 -8.07 -5.45 3.46
N GLN A 139 -6.89 -4.88 3.23
CA GLN A 139 -5.99 -5.35 2.18
C GLN A 139 -5.34 -6.70 2.53
N VAL A 140 -4.93 -6.90 3.79
CA VAL A 140 -4.32 -8.17 4.20
C VAL A 140 -5.34 -9.30 4.27
N VAL A 141 -6.58 -9.01 4.65
CA VAL A 141 -7.69 -9.98 4.57
C VAL A 141 -7.91 -10.45 3.11
N LYS A 142 -7.80 -9.55 2.13
CA LYS A 142 -7.91 -9.92 0.70
C LYS A 142 -6.83 -10.89 0.22
N VAL A 143 -5.72 -11.02 0.95
CA VAL A 143 -4.61 -11.92 0.61
C VAL A 143 -4.37 -13.01 1.65
N GLY A 144 -5.32 -13.22 2.55
CA GLY A 144 -5.33 -14.42 3.39
C GLY A 144 -5.18 -14.20 4.89
N GLU A 145 -5.20 -12.97 5.42
CA GLU A 145 -5.18 -12.76 6.87
C GLU A 145 -6.40 -13.42 7.52
N THR A 146 -6.17 -14.09 8.65
CA THR A 146 -7.15 -14.86 9.41
C THR A 146 -7.44 -14.29 10.79
N ARG A 147 -6.53 -13.47 11.33
CA ARG A 147 -6.68 -12.84 12.65
C ARG A 147 -7.73 -11.74 12.60
N ARG A 148 -8.39 -11.49 13.73
CA ARG A 148 -9.27 -10.34 13.91
C ARG A 148 -8.46 -9.04 13.91
N LEU A 149 -9.11 -7.92 13.59
CA LEU A 149 -8.44 -6.61 13.55
C LEU A 149 -7.79 -6.26 14.89
N THR A 150 -8.48 -6.54 16.02
CA THR A 150 -7.95 -6.28 17.35
C THR A 150 -6.66 -7.03 17.63
N GLU A 151 -6.56 -8.28 17.22
CA GLU A 151 -5.35 -9.09 17.35
C GLU A 151 -4.27 -8.61 16.37
N TRP A 152 -4.65 -8.43 15.11
CA TRP A 152 -3.73 -8.00 14.05
C TRP A 152 -3.13 -6.61 14.31
N ALA A 153 -3.90 -5.68 14.91
CA ALA A 153 -3.42 -4.33 15.21
C ALA A 153 -2.30 -4.29 16.26
N HIS A 154 -2.19 -5.32 17.11
CA HIS A 154 -1.14 -5.41 18.12
C HIS A 154 0.12 -6.16 17.66
N ASP A 155 0.21 -6.51 16.37
CA ASP A 155 1.39 -7.16 15.81
C ASP A 155 2.61 -6.22 15.91
N PRO A 156 3.72 -6.63 16.58
CA PRO A 156 4.92 -5.81 16.71
C PRO A 156 5.53 -5.38 15.37
N GLU A 157 5.32 -6.16 14.29
CA GLU A 157 5.81 -5.82 12.95
C GLU A 157 5.18 -4.51 12.41
N HIS A 158 4.10 -4.04 13.05
CA HIS A 158 3.45 -2.79 12.64
C HIS A 158 4.25 -1.54 13.00
N ALA A 159 5.15 -1.59 13.97
CA ALA A 159 6.03 -0.47 14.29
C ALA A 159 6.75 0.04 13.05
N ASP A 160 7.27 -0.86 12.22
CA ASP A 160 7.94 -0.50 10.97
C ASP A 160 7.06 0.24 9.96
N THR A 161 5.74 0.13 10.10
CA THR A 161 4.79 0.79 9.20
C THR A 161 4.32 2.13 9.76
N TYR A 162 4.11 2.22 11.08
CA TYR A 162 3.41 3.34 11.72
C TYR A 162 4.32 4.28 12.49
N ASP A 163 5.54 3.87 12.84
CA ASP A 163 6.56 4.81 13.32
C ASP A 163 7.14 5.61 12.15
N TYR A 164 6.41 6.64 11.75
CA TYR A 164 6.79 7.48 10.63
C TYR A 164 8.12 8.19 10.86
N TYR A 165 8.39 8.64 12.09
CA TYR A 165 9.62 9.37 12.38
C TYR A 165 10.86 8.49 12.21
N VAL A 166 10.86 7.32 12.83
CA VAL A 166 11.96 6.36 12.70
C VAL A 166 12.18 5.97 11.24
N ARG A 167 11.07 5.71 10.52
CA ARG A 167 11.12 5.32 9.11
C ARG A 167 11.69 6.43 8.22
N LEU A 168 11.20 7.66 8.35
CA LEU A 168 11.69 8.79 7.56
C LEU A 168 13.15 9.11 7.87
N CYS A 169 13.57 9.07 9.14
CA CYS A 169 14.97 9.22 9.53
C CYS A 169 15.88 8.16 8.91
N ALA A 170 15.43 6.90 8.82
CA ALA A 170 16.19 5.84 8.16
C ALA A 170 16.36 6.13 6.65
N TRP A 171 15.29 6.54 5.97
CA TRP A 171 15.32 6.93 4.56
C TRP A 171 16.27 8.11 4.33
N GLU A 172 16.17 9.17 5.13
CA GLU A 172 17.01 10.35 5.02
C GLU A 172 18.49 10.00 5.24
N ARG A 173 18.80 9.29 6.31
CA ARG A 173 20.17 8.92 6.69
C ARG A 173 20.84 7.98 5.68
N LEU A 174 20.09 7.00 5.12
CA LEU A 174 20.68 5.94 4.31
C LEU A 174 20.64 6.25 2.82
N LEU A 175 19.68 7.02 2.36
CA LEU A 175 19.56 7.39 0.96
C LEU A 175 20.18 8.76 0.66
N GLU A 176 20.28 9.64 1.67
CA GLU A 176 20.78 11.01 1.58
C GLU A 176 20.18 11.75 0.36
N PRO A 177 18.83 11.90 0.30
CA PRO A 177 18.21 12.61 -0.80
C PRO A 177 18.56 14.10 -0.76
N ASP A 178 18.73 14.72 -1.92
CA ASP A 178 18.93 16.18 -2.03
C ASP A 178 17.65 16.94 -1.63
N GLU A 179 16.49 16.28 -1.80
CA GLU A 179 15.20 16.83 -1.41
C GLU A 179 14.28 15.70 -0.90
N PHE A 180 13.71 15.88 0.28
CA PHE A 180 12.77 14.93 0.88
C PHE A 180 11.43 15.61 1.13
N VAL A 181 10.46 15.33 0.24
CA VAL A 181 9.12 15.90 0.27
C VAL A 181 8.17 14.95 1.00
N VAL A 182 7.73 15.36 2.18
CA VAL A 182 6.72 14.65 2.97
C VAL A 182 5.39 15.37 2.82
N ARG A 183 4.31 14.64 2.56
CA ARG A 183 2.96 15.17 2.38
C ARG A 183 1.95 14.45 3.28
N ARG A 184 0.95 15.19 3.76
CA ARG A 184 -0.23 14.60 4.42
C ARG A 184 -1.16 14.00 3.37
N PHE A 185 -1.61 12.78 3.58
CA PHE A 185 -2.69 12.22 2.76
C PHE A 185 -4.04 12.63 3.34
N GLU A 186 -4.34 13.90 3.22
CA GLU A 186 -5.59 14.53 3.65
C GLU A 186 -6.15 15.38 2.48
N PRO A 187 -7.36 15.08 1.97
CA PRO A 187 -7.93 15.80 0.82
C PRO A 187 -7.91 17.33 0.95
N ASP A 188 -8.14 17.83 2.18
CA ASP A 188 -8.16 19.27 2.46
C ASP A 188 -6.76 19.91 2.42
N SER A 189 -5.69 19.09 2.40
CA SER A 189 -4.30 19.53 2.29
C SER A 189 -3.74 19.44 0.87
N PHE A 190 -4.49 18.85 -0.06
CA PHE A 190 -4.01 18.69 -1.44
C PHE A 190 -4.06 20.02 -2.21
N VAL A 191 -3.03 20.24 -3.03
CA VAL A 191 -3.02 21.37 -3.98
C VAL A 191 -4.25 21.27 -4.88
N ASP A 192 -5.02 22.33 -4.98
CA ASP A 192 -6.29 22.43 -5.72
C ASP A 192 -7.31 21.32 -5.34
N GLY A 193 -7.22 20.75 -4.12
CA GLY A 193 -8.07 19.64 -3.68
C GLY A 193 -7.83 18.31 -4.43
N SER A 194 -6.77 18.22 -5.23
CA SER A 194 -6.49 17.08 -6.10
C SER A 194 -5.21 16.37 -5.69
N LEU A 195 -5.31 15.06 -5.36
CA LEU A 195 -4.14 14.22 -5.08
C LEU A 195 -3.12 14.21 -6.24
N LEU A 196 -3.61 14.23 -7.49
CA LEU A 196 -2.72 14.17 -8.65
C LEU A 196 -2.00 15.50 -8.88
N GLN A 197 -2.67 16.63 -8.64
CA GLN A 197 -2.05 17.94 -8.71
C GLN A 197 -1.05 18.14 -7.56
N ASP A 198 -1.40 17.73 -6.35
CA ASP A 198 -0.49 17.74 -5.20
C ASP A 198 0.75 16.86 -5.44
N PHE A 199 0.56 15.70 -6.08
CA PHE A 199 1.69 14.86 -6.47
C PHE A 199 2.57 15.53 -7.52
N PHE A 200 2.03 16.25 -8.48
CA PHE A 200 2.80 17.00 -9.47
C PHE A 200 3.63 18.10 -8.81
N ASP A 201 3.02 18.84 -7.87
CA ASP A 201 3.74 19.84 -7.07
C ASP A 201 4.88 19.19 -6.27
N ALA A 202 4.58 18.14 -5.48
CA ALA A 202 5.57 17.40 -4.72
C ALA A 202 6.69 16.82 -5.58
N ALA A 203 6.36 16.41 -6.79
CA ALA A 203 7.28 15.86 -7.79
C ALA A 203 8.05 16.94 -8.56
N GLY A 204 7.74 18.22 -8.40
CA GLY A 204 8.29 19.32 -9.20
C GLY A 204 8.00 19.14 -10.69
N ILE A 205 6.80 18.68 -11.04
CA ILE A 205 6.32 18.58 -12.41
C ILE A 205 5.53 19.84 -12.71
N ASP A 206 6.07 20.69 -13.56
CA ASP A 206 5.45 21.95 -13.99
C ASP A 206 4.38 21.67 -15.06
N ALA A 207 3.24 21.17 -14.62
CA ALA A 207 2.08 20.91 -15.46
C ALA A 207 0.81 20.79 -14.59
N ARG A 208 -0.36 21.00 -15.20
CA ARG A 208 -1.62 20.68 -14.55
C ARG A 208 -1.97 19.21 -14.79
N ALA A 209 -2.34 18.53 -13.69
CA ALA A 209 -2.77 17.13 -13.80
C ALA A 209 -4.06 16.99 -14.63
N ASP A 210 -4.93 17.99 -14.60
CA ASP A 210 -6.18 18.02 -15.35
C ASP A 210 -5.99 18.11 -16.88
N ASP A 211 -4.83 18.58 -17.35
CA ASP A 211 -4.48 18.62 -18.76
C ASP A 211 -4.05 17.24 -19.32
N LEU A 212 -3.98 16.23 -18.43
CA LEU A 212 -3.59 14.88 -18.76
C LEU A 212 -4.79 13.93 -18.75
N THR A 213 -4.61 12.73 -19.35
CA THR A 213 -5.67 11.72 -19.41
C THR A 213 -6.06 11.25 -18.01
N PRO A 214 -7.32 11.44 -17.57
CA PRO A 214 -7.76 11.05 -16.24
C PRO A 214 -7.74 9.53 -16.05
N THR A 215 -7.65 9.10 -14.80
CA THR A 215 -7.80 7.70 -14.42
C THR A 215 -9.20 7.44 -13.86
N PRO A 216 -9.82 6.31 -14.21
CA PRO A 216 -11.05 5.92 -13.55
C PRO A 216 -10.83 5.77 -12.04
N THR A 217 -11.71 6.32 -11.25
CA THR A 217 -11.73 6.09 -9.80
C THR A 217 -12.05 4.61 -9.57
N ARG A 218 -11.07 3.83 -9.13
CA ARG A 218 -11.25 2.42 -8.79
C ARG A 218 -10.72 2.22 -7.38
N ASN A 219 -11.63 2.06 -6.43
CA ASN A 219 -11.39 1.26 -5.22
C ASN A 219 -12.73 0.97 -4.56
N PRO A 220 -13.42 -0.09 -4.96
CA PRO A 220 -14.52 -0.57 -4.16
C PRO A 220 -13.93 -1.05 -2.81
N SER A 221 -14.29 -0.38 -1.73
CA SER A 221 -14.09 -0.88 -0.38
C SER A 221 -15.12 -1.98 -0.12
N LEU A 222 -14.74 -2.99 0.62
CA LEU A 222 -15.69 -3.97 1.16
C LEU A 222 -16.40 -3.35 2.37
N ASP A 223 -17.63 -3.74 2.60
CA ASP A 223 -18.30 -3.48 3.88
C ASP A 223 -17.77 -4.41 4.99
N ALA A 224 -18.14 -4.14 6.22
CA ALA A 224 -17.66 -4.87 7.39
C ALA A 224 -18.00 -6.36 7.34
N GLU A 225 -19.21 -6.70 6.91
CA GLU A 225 -19.67 -8.08 6.80
C GLU A 225 -18.90 -8.85 5.72
N SER A 226 -18.64 -8.23 4.57
CA SER A 226 -17.82 -8.83 3.49
C SER A 226 -16.36 -9.02 3.91
N VAL A 227 -15.80 -8.11 4.69
CA VAL A 227 -14.44 -8.26 5.24
C VAL A 227 -14.39 -9.44 6.20
N GLU A 228 -15.38 -9.56 7.09
CA GLU A 228 -15.43 -10.66 8.05
C GLU A 228 -15.70 -12.00 7.39
N PHE A 229 -16.64 -12.07 6.43
CA PHE A 229 -16.82 -13.27 5.62
C PHE A 229 -15.51 -13.71 4.98
N LEU A 230 -14.79 -12.80 4.37
CA LEU A 230 -13.52 -13.11 3.69
C LEU A 230 -12.45 -13.59 4.68
N ARG A 231 -12.38 -13.03 5.89
CA ARG A 231 -11.48 -13.48 6.97
C ARG A 231 -11.80 -14.92 7.38
N VAL A 232 -13.06 -15.22 7.65
CA VAL A 232 -13.52 -16.57 8.04
C VAL A 232 -13.31 -17.56 6.91
N PHE A 233 -13.52 -17.15 5.67
CA PHE A 233 -13.23 -17.99 4.50
C PHE A 233 -11.73 -18.26 4.33
N ASN A 234 -10.87 -17.29 4.64
CA ASN A 234 -9.42 -17.52 4.68
C ASN A 234 -9.05 -18.54 5.75
N LEU A 235 -9.66 -18.45 6.94
CA LEU A 235 -9.46 -19.41 8.02
C LEU A 235 -9.85 -20.82 7.59
N TYR A 236 -11.04 -20.97 6.97
CA TYR A 236 -11.47 -22.22 6.37
C TYR A 236 -10.42 -22.77 5.38
N ARG A 237 -9.89 -21.94 4.50
CA ARG A 237 -8.91 -22.37 3.49
C ARG A 237 -7.58 -22.80 4.11
N VAL A 238 -7.14 -22.12 5.16
CA VAL A 238 -5.93 -22.51 5.90
C VAL A 238 -6.13 -23.88 6.57
N GLU A 239 -7.27 -24.11 7.20
CA GLU A 239 -7.57 -25.33 7.93
C GLU A 239 -7.86 -26.55 7.03
N ASN A 240 -8.52 -26.35 5.88
CA ASN A 240 -9.04 -27.45 5.05
C ASN A 240 -8.33 -27.61 3.70
N GLU A 241 -7.69 -26.58 3.18
CA GLU A 241 -7.05 -26.57 1.85
C GLU A 241 -5.53 -26.38 1.92
N ALA A 242 -4.93 -26.41 3.12
CA ALA A 242 -3.50 -26.13 3.35
C ALA A 242 -3.03 -24.80 2.73
N ALA A 243 -3.94 -23.83 2.58
CA ALA A 243 -3.60 -22.50 2.07
C ALA A 243 -2.69 -21.75 3.06
N ARG A 244 -1.85 -20.86 2.54
CA ARG A 244 -0.91 -20.09 3.36
C ARG A 244 -1.32 -18.63 3.45
N VAL A 245 -1.35 -18.09 4.67
CA VAL A 245 -1.58 -16.66 4.91
C VAL A 245 -0.60 -15.82 4.07
N GLY A 246 -1.09 -14.72 3.49
CA GLY A 246 -0.31 -13.86 2.59
C GLY A 246 -0.18 -14.37 1.14
N LEU A 247 -0.52 -15.65 0.88
CA LEU A 247 -0.46 -16.26 -0.45
C LEU A 247 -1.84 -16.65 -1.01
N ILE A 248 -2.90 -16.38 -0.29
CA ILE A 248 -4.26 -16.63 -0.73
C ILE A 248 -4.68 -15.58 -1.77
N TYR A 249 -5.17 -16.05 -2.91
CA TYR A 249 -5.55 -15.16 -4.00
C TYR A 249 -7.06 -15.14 -4.18
N ASN A 250 -7.71 -14.14 -3.60
CA ASN A 250 -9.17 -14.00 -3.55
C ASN A 250 -9.73 -12.98 -4.57
N ARG A 251 -9.01 -12.72 -5.67
CA ARG A 251 -9.34 -11.59 -6.57
C ARG A 251 -10.80 -11.62 -7.08
N GLU A 252 -11.28 -12.77 -7.49
CA GLU A 252 -12.65 -12.90 -8.04
C GLU A 252 -13.69 -12.76 -6.92
N LEU A 253 -13.46 -13.39 -5.77
CA LEU A 253 -14.33 -13.24 -4.60
C LEU A 253 -14.40 -11.78 -4.15
N VAL A 254 -13.25 -11.12 -4.02
CA VAL A 254 -13.17 -9.69 -3.65
C VAL A 254 -13.91 -8.81 -4.65
N LYS A 255 -13.84 -9.12 -5.95
CA LYS A 255 -14.56 -8.36 -6.96
C LYS A 255 -16.08 -8.50 -6.78
N ARG A 256 -16.59 -9.73 -6.64
CA ARG A 256 -18.02 -10.00 -6.42
C ARG A 256 -18.54 -9.39 -5.12
N LEU A 257 -17.78 -9.53 -4.02
CA LEU A 257 -18.12 -8.89 -2.75
C LEU A 257 -18.23 -7.38 -2.89
N ALA A 258 -17.25 -6.75 -3.56
CA ALA A 258 -17.21 -5.30 -3.74
C ALA A 258 -18.34 -4.77 -4.65
N GLU A 259 -18.80 -5.55 -5.61
CA GLU A 259 -19.93 -5.20 -6.47
C GLU A 259 -21.27 -5.22 -5.71
N HIS A 260 -21.35 -5.93 -4.59
CA HIS A 260 -22.56 -6.12 -3.78
C HIS A 260 -22.44 -5.50 -2.37
N ALA A 261 -21.30 -4.91 -2.04
CA ALA A 261 -21.10 -4.24 -0.75
C ALA A 261 -22.06 -3.06 -0.61
N ALA A 262 -23.00 -3.14 0.32
CA ALA A 262 -24.01 -2.11 0.59
C ALA A 262 -24.03 -1.70 2.07
N GLY A 263 -23.26 -2.37 2.90
CA GLY A 263 -23.17 -2.14 4.34
C GLY A 263 -22.18 -1.04 4.71
N GLN A 264 -22.06 -0.81 6.02
CA GLN A 264 -21.08 0.12 6.57
C GLN A 264 -19.66 -0.41 6.39
N THR A 265 -18.69 0.48 6.19
CA THR A 265 -17.27 0.10 6.20
C THR A 265 -16.85 -0.34 7.57
N LEU A 266 -15.92 -1.30 7.65
CA LEU A 266 -15.35 -1.75 8.92
C LEU A 266 -14.74 -0.55 9.67
N THR A 267 -15.15 -0.39 10.93
CA THR A 267 -14.59 0.60 11.85
C THR A 267 -14.49 0.01 13.26
N MET A 268 -13.76 0.67 14.14
CA MET A 268 -13.51 0.25 15.50
C MET A 268 -13.98 1.33 16.49
N PRO A 269 -14.21 0.99 17.77
CA PRO A 269 -14.52 1.98 18.80
C PRO A 269 -13.50 3.12 18.80
N THR A 270 -13.96 4.35 18.97
CA THR A 270 -13.10 5.55 19.01
C THR A 270 -11.96 5.40 20.02
N ALA A 271 -12.25 4.85 21.21
CA ALA A 271 -11.23 4.62 22.23
C ALA A 271 -10.10 3.67 21.78
N PHE A 272 -10.43 2.64 21.00
CA PHE A 272 -9.42 1.74 20.40
C PHE A 272 -8.54 2.49 19.38
N LEU A 273 -9.16 3.26 18.50
CA LEU A 273 -8.45 4.00 17.46
C LEU A 273 -7.59 5.12 18.07
N ASP A 274 -8.08 5.80 19.12
CA ASP A 274 -7.31 6.81 19.85
C ASP A 274 -6.09 6.21 20.55
N ALA A 275 -6.28 5.08 21.23
CA ALA A 275 -5.19 4.36 21.88
C ALA A 275 -4.15 3.86 20.85
N PHE A 276 -4.59 3.46 19.65
CA PHE A 276 -3.68 3.08 18.58
C PHE A 276 -2.85 4.25 18.08
N VAL A 277 -3.47 5.40 17.81
CA VAL A 277 -2.76 6.60 17.32
C VAL A 277 -1.82 7.18 18.39
N ALA A 278 -2.25 7.18 19.66
CA ALA A 278 -1.47 7.72 20.78
C ALA A 278 -0.07 7.07 20.91
N GLN A 279 0.10 5.82 20.47
CA GLN A 279 1.40 5.15 20.46
C GLN A 279 2.44 5.85 19.59
N TRP A 280 2.00 6.62 18.59
CA TRP A 280 2.84 7.26 17.57
C TRP A 280 2.91 8.78 17.73
N GLU A 281 2.28 9.35 18.77
CA GLU A 281 2.07 10.80 18.90
C GLU A 281 3.40 11.57 18.94
N GLU A 282 4.37 11.11 19.72
CA GLU A 282 5.69 11.75 19.81
C GLU A 282 6.41 11.75 18.44
N GLY A 283 6.38 10.61 17.75
CA GLY A 283 6.92 10.48 16.39
C GLY A 283 6.18 11.38 15.40
N ASN A 284 4.85 11.45 15.48
CA ASN A 284 4.03 12.32 14.64
C ASN A 284 4.40 13.79 14.81
N GLN A 285 4.54 14.25 16.06
CA GLN A 285 4.96 15.61 16.36
C GLN A 285 6.36 15.92 15.79
N ALA A 286 7.29 14.97 15.92
CA ALA A 286 8.64 15.12 15.37
C ALA A 286 8.61 15.21 13.83
N VAL A 287 7.78 14.40 13.16
CA VAL A 287 7.59 14.47 11.70
C VAL A 287 7.02 15.82 11.29
N ALA A 288 5.96 16.30 11.98
CA ALA A 288 5.34 17.58 11.66
C ALA A 288 6.35 18.73 11.72
N ARG A 289 7.12 18.80 12.81
CA ARG A 289 8.12 19.87 12.99
C ARG A 289 9.28 19.76 12.00
N ARG A 290 9.83 18.57 11.81
CA ARG A 290 11.04 18.38 11.00
C ARG A 290 10.81 18.43 9.51
N TYR A 291 9.79 17.72 9.01
CA TYR A 291 9.58 17.51 7.57
C TYR A 291 8.49 18.40 6.97
N LEU A 292 7.53 18.86 7.79
CA LEU A 292 6.46 19.74 7.33
C LEU A 292 6.63 21.17 7.78
N HIS A 293 7.68 21.45 8.60
CA HIS A 293 7.95 22.76 9.19
C HIS A 293 6.76 23.33 9.96
N ASP A 294 5.95 22.44 10.53
CA ASP A 294 4.74 22.78 11.27
C ASP A 294 5.06 22.97 12.75
N ALA A 295 5.11 24.23 13.19
CA ALA A 295 5.46 24.59 14.56
C ALA A 295 4.46 24.06 15.60
N THR A 296 3.21 23.79 15.21
CA THR A 296 2.19 23.21 16.12
C THR A 296 2.54 21.79 16.51
N GLY A 297 3.26 21.07 15.67
CA GLY A 297 3.56 19.65 15.84
C GLY A 297 2.37 18.75 15.44
N GLU A 298 1.34 19.28 14.81
CA GLU A 298 0.17 18.53 14.40
C GLU A 298 0.42 17.87 13.04
N LEU A 299 0.68 16.55 13.03
CA LEU A 299 0.95 15.84 11.77
C LEU A 299 -0.31 15.68 10.92
N PHE A 300 -1.48 15.42 11.52
CA PHE A 300 -2.75 15.26 10.82
C PHE A 300 -3.77 16.23 11.38
N ARG A 301 -4.36 17.03 10.50
CA ARG A 301 -5.28 18.14 10.86
C ARG A 301 -6.74 17.79 10.68
N ARG A 302 -7.03 16.80 9.84
CA ARG A 302 -8.41 16.40 9.60
C ARG A 302 -8.94 15.60 10.80
N PRO A 303 -10.03 16.04 11.45
CA PRO A 303 -10.64 15.25 12.50
C PRO A 303 -11.08 13.90 11.95
N ARG A 304 -11.06 12.86 12.81
CA ARG A 304 -11.66 11.59 12.46
C ARG A 304 -13.15 11.82 12.19
N THR A 305 -13.65 11.33 11.07
CA THR A 305 -15.09 11.28 10.82
C THR A 305 -15.63 10.15 11.71
N THR A 306 -16.10 10.52 12.89
CA THR A 306 -16.76 9.59 13.80
C THR A 306 -18.25 9.76 13.63
N ASP A 307 -18.86 8.92 12.82
CA ASP A 307 -20.15 8.42 13.22
C ASP A 307 -19.87 7.49 14.40
N ASN A 308 -20.48 7.69 15.55
CA ASN A 308 -20.31 6.84 16.76
C ASN A 308 -20.73 5.37 16.53
N THR A 309 -20.77 4.92 15.31
CA THR A 309 -21.14 3.57 14.90
C THR A 309 -19.88 2.74 14.78
N THR A 310 -19.74 1.78 15.69
CA THR A 310 -18.77 0.70 15.54
C THR A 310 -19.41 -0.40 14.72
N THR A 311 -18.65 -0.96 13.78
CA THR A 311 -19.06 -2.19 13.13
C THR A 311 -18.49 -3.36 13.93
N GLU A 312 -19.35 -4.28 14.34
CA GLU A 312 -18.88 -5.54 14.93
C GLU A 312 -18.15 -6.35 13.85
N GLN A 313 -16.99 -6.88 14.21
CA GLN A 313 -16.28 -7.81 13.36
C GLN A 313 -16.84 -9.22 13.61
N HIS A 314 -18.04 -9.44 13.13
CA HIS A 314 -18.84 -10.64 13.31
C HIS A 314 -19.56 -11.00 12.02
N LEU A 315 -19.64 -12.30 11.72
CA LEU A 315 -20.46 -12.85 10.65
C LEU A 315 -21.60 -13.66 11.31
N ASP A 316 -22.82 -13.19 11.16
CA ASP A 316 -24.00 -13.95 11.58
C ASP A 316 -24.08 -15.26 10.79
N PRO A 317 -24.14 -16.43 11.46
CA PRO A 317 -24.30 -17.73 10.78
C PRO A 317 -25.48 -17.78 9.80
N ASP A 318 -26.58 -17.07 10.09
CA ASP A 318 -27.75 -17.00 9.23
C ASP A 318 -27.48 -16.26 7.91
N ARG A 319 -26.44 -15.44 7.86
CA ARG A 319 -26.00 -14.73 6.66
C ARG A 319 -25.13 -15.57 5.73
N LEU A 320 -24.62 -16.70 6.21
CA LEU A 320 -23.71 -17.53 5.41
C LEU A 320 -24.30 -17.96 4.06
N ASP A 321 -25.58 -18.37 4.02
CA ASP A 321 -26.23 -18.84 2.79
C ASP A 321 -26.31 -17.74 1.72
N HIS A 322 -26.41 -16.47 2.14
CA HIS A 322 -26.29 -15.34 1.23
C HIS A 322 -24.91 -15.30 0.53
N PHE A 323 -23.82 -15.45 1.28
CA PHE A 323 -22.47 -15.45 0.71
C PHE A 323 -22.17 -16.70 -0.14
N LEU A 324 -22.65 -17.88 0.28
CA LEU A 324 -22.52 -19.11 -0.50
C LEU A 324 -23.14 -18.95 -1.88
N THR A 325 -24.34 -18.36 -1.94
CA THR A 325 -25.07 -18.09 -3.18
C THR A 325 -24.41 -17.00 -4.01
N LEU A 326 -24.10 -15.85 -3.39
CA LEU A 326 -23.48 -14.68 -4.03
C LEU A 326 -22.17 -15.05 -4.73
N LEU A 327 -21.36 -15.87 -4.07
CA LEU A 327 -20.02 -16.24 -4.53
C LEU A 327 -20.00 -17.53 -5.34
N GLU A 328 -21.15 -18.22 -5.47
CA GLU A 328 -21.28 -19.50 -6.17
C GLU A 328 -20.28 -20.54 -5.65
N LEU A 329 -20.16 -20.64 -4.30
CA LEU A 329 -19.20 -21.56 -3.71
C LEU A 329 -19.66 -23.01 -3.90
N PRO A 330 -18.72 -23.96 -4.19
CA PRO A 330 -19.05 -25.36 -4.38
C PRO A 330 -19.69 -25.98 -3.14
N GLU A 331 -20.68 -26.89 -3.31
CA GLU A 331 -21.42 -27.54 -2.21
C GLU A 331 -20.50 -28.22 -1.16
N GLN A 332 -19.37 -28.77 -1.60
CA GLN A 332 -18.38 -29.39 -0.72
C GLN A 332 -17.77 -28.43 0.30
N VAL A 333 -17.81 -27.11 0.04
CA VAL A 333 -17.32 -26.07 0.95
C VAL A 333 -18.36 -25.72 2.01
N HIS A 334 -19.66 -25.88 1.74
CA HIS A 334 -20.75 -25.35 2.56
C HIS A 334 -20.70 -25.87 4.02
N THR A 335 -20.69 -27.20 4.21
CA THR A 335 -20.69 -27.78 5.56
C THR A 335 -19.43 -27.49 6.35
N PRO A 336 -18.21 -27.65 5.84
CA PRO A 336 -17.02 -27.30 6.60
C PRO A 336 -16.89 -25.79 6.88
N LEU A 337 -17.28 -24.93 5.94
CA LEU A 337 -17.27 -23.48 6.17
C LEU A 337 -18.28 -23.07 7.25
N ARG A 338 -19.48 -23.66 7.26
CA ARG A 338 -20.49 -23.40 8.31
C ARG A 338 -19.95 -23.70 9.70
N ARG A 339 -19.22 -24.79 9.88
CA ARG A 339 -18.58 -25.14 11.16
C ARG A 339 -17.58 -24.07 11.61
N VAL A 340 -16.82 -23.51 10.67
CA VAL A 340 -15.87 -22.44 10.97
C VAL A 340 -16.62 -21.17 11.39
N VAL A 341 -17.69 -20.79 10.66
CA VAL A 341 -18.52 -19.61 10.98
C VAL A 341 -19.14 -19.75 12.37
N GLU A 342 -19.77 -20.89 12.67
CA GLU A 342 -20.41 -21.16 13.97
C GLU A 342 -19.40 -21.09 15.12
N ARG A 343 -18.19 -21.65 14.95
CA ARG A 343 -17.11 -21.59 15.94
C ARG A 343 -16.66 -20.14 16.18
N GLU A 344 -16.47 -19.37 15.12
CA GLU A 344 -16.05 -17.97 15.22
C GLU A 344 -17.15 -17.07 15.82
N ALA A 345 -18.43 -17.43 15.67
CA ALA A 345 -19.55 -16.73 16.26
C ALA A 345 -19.64 -16.94 17.81
N ILE A 346 -19.23 -18.10 18.31
CA ILE A 346 -19.28 -18.44 19.76
C ILE A 346 -18.14 -17.77 20.53
N GLY A 347 -17.06 -17.42 19.88
CA GLY A 347 -15.87 -16.81 20.49
C GLY A 347 -16.01 -15.30 20.80
N HIS A 348 -17.26 -14.79 20.79
CA HIS A 348 -17.61 -13.39 21.10
C HIS A 348 -18.25 -13.23 22.46
#